data_4beea1dbbee48a19dd7b0ece443216d8
#
_entry.id   4beea1dbbee48a19dd7b0ece443216d8
#
_cell.length_a   1.000
_cell.length_b   1.000
_cell.length_c   1.000
_cell.angle_alpha   90.00
_cell.angle_beta   90.00
_cell.angle_gamma   90.00
#
_symmetry.space_group_name_H-M   'P 1'
#
loop_
_entity.id
_entity.type
_entity.pdbx_description
1 polymer ?
#
loop_
_entity_poly.entity_id
_entity_poly.type
_entity_poly.pdbx_seq_one_letter_code
_entity_poly.pdbx_strand_id
1 'polypeptide(L)'
;LLHDALRAMAGATSEQEVRNLRRKLGVYPVYKRIDSCAAEFEAITPYMYSTYEAPSFGEPEDEADPSDRRKIVILGGGPNRIGQGIEFDYCCVHACFALAEAGFETIMVNCNPETVSTDYDTSDRLYFEPLTEEDVLEIMRVEMSKGEVVGVIVQFGGQTPLKLAAALEREGIPILGTSPDAIDLAEDRERFAKLINKLKLKQPLNGIAKSRDEAAAVAARIGYP
;
A
#
# COMPACT_ATOMS: atom_id res chain seq x y z
N LEU A 1 -10.72 6.56 14.35
CA LEU A 1 -11.20 6.39 15.75
C LEU A 1 -10.11 5.84 16.68
N LEU A 2 -9.51 4.67 16.38
CA LEU A 2 -8.46 4.10 17.25
C LEU A 2 -7.18 4.95 17.21
N HIS A 3 -6.74 5.37 16.03
CA HIS A 3 -5.58 6.26 15.86
C HIS A 3 -5.75 7.61 16.54
N ASP A 4 -6.94 8.19 16.49
CA ASP A 4 -7.23 9.47 17.17
C ASP A 4 -7.18 9.33 18.69
N ALA A 5 -7.68 8.22 19.23
CA ALA A 5 -7.61 7.93 20.66
C ALA A 5 -6.15 7.71 21.11
N LEU A 6 -5.36 6.95 20.36
CA LEU A 6 -3.94 6.72 20.65
C LEU A 6 -3.13 8.02 20.57
N ARG A 7 -3.38 8.87 19.57
CA ARG A 7 -2.75 10.19 19.47
C ARG A 7 -3.06 11.05 20.68
N ALA A 8 -4.34 11.10 21.08
CA ALA A 8 -4.75 11.88 22.26
C ALA A 8 -4.11 11.36 23.55
N MET A 9 -4.01 10.05 23.73
CA MET A 9 -3.36 9.43 24.90
C MET A 9 -1.85 9.68 24.92
N ALA A 10 -1.18 9.69 23.78
CA ALA A 10 0.26 9.94 23.66
C ALA A 10 0.61 11.43 23.68
N GLY A 11 -0.37 12.34 23.68
CA GLY A 11 -0.13 13.78 23.53
C GLY A 11 0.46 14.16 22.18
N ALA A 12 0.34 13.29 21.18
CA ALA A 12 0.92 13.47 19.86
C ALA A 12 -0.05 14.22 18.92
N THR A 13 0.51 15.01 18.01
CA THR A 13 -0.28 15.80 17.04
C THR A 13 -0.48 15.08 15.71
N SER A 14 0.35 14.06 15.42
CA SER A 14 0.31 13.30 14.17
C SER A 14 0.59 11.80 14.37
N GLU A 15 0.21 10.99 13.39
CA GLU A 15 0.53 9.56 13.33
C GLU A 15 2.05 9.33 13.26
N GLN A 16 2.75 10.19 12.53
CA GLN A 16 4.20 10.16 12.42
C GLN A 16 4.89 10.34 13.78
N GLU A 17 4.38 11.22 14.65
CA GLU A 17 4.93 11.39 16.01
C GLU A 17 4.73 10.15 16.87
N VAL A 18 3.56 9.50 16.77
CA VAL A 18 3.30 8.23 17.48
C VAL A 18 4.24 7.13 16.99
N ARG A 19 4.41 7.00 15.66
CA ARG A 19 5.34 6.04 15.07
C ARG A 19 6.77 6.28 15.54
N ASN A 20 7.23 7.52 15.51
CA ASN A 20 8.56 7.90 15.97
C ASN A 20 8.76 7.61 17.46
N LEU A 21 7.74 7.85 18.28
CA LEU A 21 7.80 7.54 19.72
C LEU A 21 7.89 6.03 19.96
N ARG A 22 7.07 5.22 19.26
CA ARG A 22 7.17 3.75 19.35
C ARG A 22 8.55 3.23 18.97
N ARG A 23 9.07 3.69 17.82
CA ARG A 23 10.43 3.33 17.36
C ARG A 23 11.50 3.70 18.37
N LYS A 24 11.40 4.89 18.98
CA LYS A 24 12.33 5.35 20.03
C LYS A 24 12.26 4.48 21.29
N LEU A 25 11.09 3.93 21.59
CA LEU A 25 10.87 3.03 22.73
C LEU A 25 11.17 1.56 22.40
N GLY A 26 11.59 1.25 21.16
CA GLY A 26 11.82 -0.13 20.72
C GLY A 26 10.54 -0.95 20.54
N VAL A 27 9.38 -0.30 20.42
CA VAL A 27 8.09 -0.97 20.24
C VAL A 27 7.81 -1.13 18.75
N TYR A 28 7.91 -2.34 18.26
CA TYR A 28 7.67 -2.73 16.87
C TYR A 28 6.62 -3.82 16.79
N PRO A 29 5.82 -3.88 15.70
CA PRO A 29 5.00 -5.06 15.46
C PRO A 29 5.88 -6.26 15.09
N VAL A 30 5.42 -7.43 15.41
CA VAL A 30 5.91 -8.71 14.92
C VAL A 30 4.87 -9.33 14.00
N TYR A 31 5.30 -10.17 13.08
CA TYR A 31 4.40 -10.85 12.16
C TYR A 31 4.24 -12.30 12.59
N LYS A 32 2.99 -12.75 12.63
CA LYS A 32 2.63 -14.13 12.95
C LYS A 32 2.07 -14.81 11.72
N ARG A 33 2.39 -16.07 11.56
CA ARG A 33 1.80 -16.91 10.52
C ARG A 33 0.39 -17.32 10.92
N ILE A 34 -0.54 -17.23 9.99
CA ILE A 34 -1.92 -17.67 10.25
C ILE A 34 -1.93 -19.20 10.35
N ASP A 35 -2.35 -19.71 11.49
CA ASP A 35 -2.54 -21.14 11.69
C ASP A 35 -3.78 -21.63 10.92
N SER A 36 -3.54 -22.31 9.80
CA SER A 36 -4.57 -22.91 8.96
C SER A 36 -4.81 -24.39 9.28
N CYS A 37 -4.12 -24.93 10.30
CA CYS A 37 -4.12 -26.36 10.65
C CYS A 37 -4.66 -26.64 12.06
N ALA A 38 -5.29 -25.66 12.72
CA ALA A 38 -5.84 -25.78 14.08
C ALA A 38 -4.83 -26.31 15.12
N ALA A 39 -3.57 -25.93 14.98
CA ALA A 39 -2.44 -26.38 15.79
C ALA A 39 -2.19 -27.92 15.79
N GLU A 40 -2.83 -28.66 14.90
CA GLU A 40 -2.56 -30.10 14.74
C GLU A 40 -1.28 -30.37 13.96
N PHE A 41 -0.91 -29.47 13.05
CA PHE A 41 0.30 -29.51 12.23
C PHE A 41 0.87 -28.10 12.11
N GLU A 42 2.16 -28.00 11.78
CA GLU A 42 2.78 -26.73 11.45
C GLU A 42 2.14 -26.13 10.20
N ALA A 43 1.65 -24.89 10.29
CA ALA A 43 1.08 -24.17 9.16
C ALA A 43 2.20 -23.67 8.25
N ILE A 44 2.20 -24.12 7.00
CA ILE A 44 3.18 -23.74 5.97
C ILE A 44 2.65 -22.70 4.99
N THR A 45 1.42 -22.19 5.22
CA THR A 45 0.79 -21.18 4.39
C THR A 45 1.57 -19.87 4.45
N PRO A 46 1.68 -19.11 3.32
CA PRO A 46 2.44 -17.88 3.28
C PRO A 46 1.74 -16.69 3.97
N TYR A 47 0.68 -16.93 4.72
CA TYR A 47 -0.22 -15.93 5.29
C TYR A 47 0.30 -15.36 6.60
N MET A 48 0.47 -14.06 6.66
CA MET A 48 0.98 -13.35 7.83
C MET A 48 0.09 -12.17 8.21
N TYR A 49 0.07 -11.87 9.51
CA TYR A 49 -0.58 -10.69 10.07
C TYR A 49 0.30 -10.09 11.17
N SER A 50 0.17 -8.80 11.41
CA SER A 50 0.93 -8.12 12.47
C SER A 50 0.22 -8.16 13.82
N THR A 51 1.02 -8.16 14.87
CA THR A 51 0.56 -7.97 16.25
C THR A 51 1.63 -7.26 17.09
N TYR A 52 1.21 -6.65 18.19
CA TYR A 52 2.14 -6.12 19.19
C TYR A 52 2.14 -7.06 20.39
N GLU A 53 3.27 -7.69 20.66
CA GLU A 53 3.45 -8.57 21.82
C GLU A 53 4.05 -7.80 22.98
N ALA A 54 3.54 -8.03 24.19
CA ALA A 54 4.08 -7.42 25.38
C ALA A 54 5.19 -8.32 25.97
N PRO A 55 6.34 -7.74 26.41
CA PRO A 55 7.43 -8.53 27.02
C PRO A 55 7.01 -9.33 28.26
N SER A 56 5.88 -9.01 28.87
CA SER A 56 5.32 -9.75 29.99
C SER A 56 4.91 -11.19 29.67
N PHE A 57 4.78 -11.52 28.38
CA PHE A 57 4.43 -12.88 27.90
C PHE A 57 5.62 -13.60 27.24
N GLY A 58 6.82 -13.05 27.31
CA GLY A 58 8.02 -13.53 26.64
C GLY A 58 8.61 -12.48 25.71
N GLU A 59 9.76 -12.77 25.13
CA GLU A 59 10.32 -11.89 24.09
C GLU A 59 9.43 -11.97 22.84
N PRO A 60 9.14 -10.81 22.20
CA PRO A 60 8.37 -10.81 20.95
C PRO A 60 9.04 -11.67 19.88
N GLU A 61 8.27 -12.57 19.28
CA GLU A 61 8.75 -13.50 18.26
C GLU A 61 8.17 -13.14 16.89
N ASP A 62 9.05 -12.87 15.93
CA ASP A 62 8.67 -12.57 14.54
C ASP A 62 8.77 -13.83 13.68
N GLU A 63 7.64 -14.31 13.15
CA GLU A 63 7.54 -15.50 12.30
C GLU A 63 7.66 -15.15 10.80
N ALA A 64 7.92 -13.89 10.46
CA ALA A 64 8.06 -13.50 9.05
C ALA A 64 9.24 -14.21 8.38
N ASP A 65 10.36 -14.39 9.10
CA ASP A 65 11.59 -15.03 8.62
C ASP A 65 11.90 -14.68 7.15
N PRO A 66 12.24 -13.40 6.86
CA PRO A 66 12.46 -12.97 5.49
C PRO A 66 13.63 -13.70 4.85
N SER A 67 13.52 -14.03 3.58
CA SER A 67 14.57 -14.70 2.82
C SER A 67 15.68 -13.72 2.40
N ASP A 68 16.80 -14.26 1.92
CA ASP A 68 17.90 -13.50 1.32
C ASP A 68 17.75 -13.31 -0.20
N ARG A 69 16.63 -13.78 -0.79
CA ARG A 69 16.31 -13.62 -2.22
C ARG A 69 16.08 -12.15 -2.57
N ARG A 70 16.13 -11.85 -3.85
CA ARG A 70 15.66 -10.56 -4.39
C ARG A 70 14.14 -10.56 -4.43
N LYS A 71 13.53 -9.52 -3.87
CA LYS A 71 12.09 -9.45 -3.59
C LYS A 71 11.44 -8.26 -4.28
N ILE A 72 10.19 -8.44 -4.66
CA ILE A 72 9.33 -7.35 -5.13
C ILE A 72 8.02 -7.39 -4.35
N VAL A 73 7.63 -6.25 -3.80
CA VAL A 73 6.38 -6.10 -3.07
C VAL A 73 5.30 -5.57 -4.00
N ILE A 74 4.11 -6.16 -3.93
CA ILE A 74 2.94 -5.77 -4.72
C ILE A 74 1.83 -5.37 -3.75
N LEU A 75 1.34 -4.14 -3.89
CA LEU A 75 0.23 -3.67 -3.07
C LEU A 75 -1.10 -3.93 -3.78
N GLY A 76 -1.97 -4.70 -3.13
CA GLY A 76 -3.30 -5.03 -3.61
C GLY A 76 -4.31 -3.90 -3.50
N GLY A 77 -5.56 -4.18 -3.84
CA GLY A 77 -6.64 -3.18 -3.90
C GLY A 77 -7.26 -2.81 -2.56
N GLY A 78 -7.04 -3.62 -1.52
CA GLY A 78 -7.76 -3.50 -0.27
C GLY A 78 -9.23 -3.91 -0.40
N PRO A 79 -10.13 -3.36 0.41
CA PRO A 79 -11.55 -3.66 0.34
C PRO A 79 -12.16 -3.28 -1.01
N ASN A 80 -13.02 -4.14 -1.55
CA ASN A 80 -13.73 -3.87 -2.79
C ASN A 80 -14.62 -2.62 -2.66
N ARG A 81 -14.66 -1.84 -3.72
CA ARG A 81 -15.48 -0.62 -3.81
C ARG A 81 -16.51 -0.77 -4.92
N ILE A 82 -17.68 -0.14 -4.76
CA ILE A 82 -18.68 -0.08 -5.81
C ILE A 82 -18.07 0.58 -7.06
N GLY A 83 -18.22 -0.08 -8.21
CA GLY A 83 -17.66 0.37 -9.48
C GLY A 83 -16.20 -0.01 -9.73
N GLN A 84 -15.56 -0.73 -8.82
CA GLN A 84 -14.25 -1.31 -8.98
C GLN A 84 -14.41 -2.80 -9.34
N GLY A 85 -13.84 -3.21 -10.46
CA GLY A 85 -13.94 -4.59 -10.93
C GLY A 85 -12.75 -5.45 -10.48
N ILE A 86 -12.81 -6.73 -10.81
CA ILE A 86 -11.80 -7.74 -10.48
C ILE A 86 -10.47 -7.51 -11.24
N GLU A 87 -10.46 -6.71 -12.28
CA GLU A 87 -9.28 -6.40 -13.08
C GLU A 87 -8.10 -5.88 -12.26
N PHE A 88 -8.35 -5.12 -11.19
CA PHE A 88 -7.29 -4.64 -10.30
C PHE A 88 -6.63 -5.77 -9.52
N ASP A 89 -7.41 -6.74 -9.08
CA ASP A 89 -6.89 -7.92 -8.39
C ASP A 89 -6.12 -8.83 -9.36
N TYR A 90 -6.67 -9.07 -10.54
CA TYR A 90 -6.01 -9.85 -11.58
C TYR A 90 -4.68 -9.24 -12.05
N CYS A 91 -4.56 -7.93 -12.11
CA CYS A 91 -3.28 -7.28 -12.39
C CYS A 91 -2.23 -7.63 -11.34
N CYS A 92 -2.61 -7.67 -10.07
CA CYS A 92 -1.71 -8.09 -8.99
C CYS A 92 -1.30 -9.55 -9.13
N VAL A 93 -2.25 -10.46 -9.42
CA VAL A 93 -2.01 -11.89 -9.64
C VAL A 93 -1.02 -12.12 -10.78
N HIS A 94 -1.28 -11.52 -11.95
CA HIS A 94 -0.39 -11.64 -13.09
C HIS A 94 1.01 -11.06 -12.84
N ALA A 95 1.09 -9.99 -12.06
CA ALA A 95 2.37 -9.44 -11.64
C ALA A 95 3.15 -10.45 -10.77
N CYS A 96 2.49 -11.10 -9.80
CA CYS A 96 3.13 -12.14 -9.00
C CYS A 96 3.70 -13.26 -9.88
N PHE A 97 2.91 -13.80 -10.79
CA PHE A 97 3.36 -14.88 -11.66
C PHE A 97 4.51 -14.48 -12.57
N ALA A 98 4.41 -13.33 -13.23
CA ALA A 98 5.47 -12.85 -14.13
C ALA A 98 6.78 -12.57 -13.37
N LEU A 99 6.71 -12.05 -12.15
CA LEU A 99 7.88 -11.80 -11.33
C LEU A 99 8.49 -13.09 -10.76
N ALA A 100 7.67 -14.05 -10.37
CA ALA A 100 8.12 -15.38 -9.96
C ALA A 100 8.85 -16.10 -11.11
N GLU A 101 8.30 -16.05 -12.34
CA GLU A 101 8.98 -16.57 -13.55
C GLU A 101 10.31 -15.84 -13.82
N ALA A 102 10.41 -14.56 -13.50
CA ALA A 102 11.64 -13.78 -13.60
C ALA A 102 12.66 -14.05 -12.47
N GLY A 103 12.32 -14.92 -11.51
CA GLY A 103 13.20 -15.34 -10.42
C GLY A 103 13.18 -14.47 -9.18
N PHE A 104 12.21 -13.57 -9.04
CA PHE A 104 12.01 -12.79 -7.82
C PHE A 104 11.14 -13.54 -6.82
N GLU A 105 11.36 -13.29 -5.53
CA GLU A 105 10.39 -13.62 -4.49
C GLU A 105 9.30 -12.55 -4.51
N THR A 106 8.06 -13.00 -4.55
CA THR A 106 6.90 -12.12 -4.64
C THR A 106 6.24 -11.97 -3.28
N ILE A 107 5.99 -10.71 -2.89
CA ILE A 107 5.36 -10.38 -1.63
C ILE A 107 4.08 -9.61 -1.92
N MET A 108 2.94 -10.21 -1.59
CA MET A 108 1.64 -9.54 -1.69
C MET A 108 1.26 -8.89 -0.36
N VAL A 109 0.75 -7.68 -0.42
CA VAL A 109 0.11 -7.01 0.72
C VAL A 109 -1.33 -6.67 0.36
N ASN A 110 -2.28 -7.31 1.02
CA ASN A 110 -3.71 -7.04 0.81
C ASN A 110 -4.52 -7.42 2.05
N CYS A 111 -5.58 -6.67 2.34
CA CYS A 111 -6.46 -6.94 3.48
C CYS A 111 -7.81 -7.57 3.11
N ASN A 112 -8.03 -7.89 1.84
CA ASN A 112 -9.26 -8.52 1.38
C ASN A 112 -9.05 -10.03 1.18
N PRO A 113 -9.60 -10.89 2.05
CA PRO A 113 -9.41 -12.33 1.93
C PRO A 113 -10.27 -12.98 0.82
N GLU A 114 -11.17 -12.23 0.20
CA GLU A 114 -12.10 -12.70 -0.81
C GLU A 114 -11.64 -12.37 -2.25
N THR A 115 -10.31 -12.33 -2.48
CA THR A 115 -9.75 -12.03 -3.79
C THR A 115 -8.67 -13.04 -4.18
N VAL A 116 -8.46 -13.23 -5.49
CA VAL A 116 -7.50 -14.21 -6.03
C VAL A 116 -6.05 -13.84 -5.67
N SER A 117 -5.73 -12.56 -5.52
CA SER A 117 -4.39 -12.13 -5.11
C SER A 117 -4.02 -12.60 -3.69
N THR A 118 -4.98 -12.99 -2.89
CA THR A 118 -4.78 -13.54 -1.54
C THR A 118 -4.89 -15.06 -1.47
N ASP A 119 -4.96 -15.75 -2.60
CA ASP A 119 -4.88 -17.21 -2.64
C ASP A 119 -3.45 -17.68 -2.29
N TYR A 120 -3.37 -18.85 -1.65
CA TYR A 120 -2.12 -19.38 -1.08
C TYR A 120 -1.03 -19.67 -2.11
N ASP A 121 -1.38 -19.79 -3.37
CA ASP A 121 -0.51 -20.12 -4.50
C ASP A 121 -0.22 -18.94 -5.44
N THR A 122 -0.65 -17.73 -5.08
CA THR A 122 -0.47 -16.54 -5.91
C THR A 122 0.91 -15.89 -5.69
N SER A 123 1.36 -15.79 -4.44
CA SER A 123 2.64 -15.16 -4.08
C SER A 123 3.42 -16.03 -3.10
N ASP A 124 4.76 -15.83 -3.06
CA ASP A 124 5.60 -16.55 -2.09
C ASP A 124 5.27 -16.14 -0.64
N ARG A 125 4.83 -14.91 -0.43
CA ARG A 125 4.50 -14.35 0.90
C ARG A 125 3.29 -13.44 0.78
N LEU A 126 2.38 -13.52 1.75
CA LEU A 126 1.19 -12.69 1.84
C LEU A 126 1.05 -12.07 3.22
N TYR A 127 1.00 -10.75 3.26
CA TYR A 127 0.66 -9.99 4.46
C TYR A 127 -0.80 -9.54 4.40
N PHE A 128 -1.63 -10.08 5.30
CA PHE A 128 -2.99 -9.62 5.52
C PHE A 128 -2.97 -8.36 6.39
N GLU A 129 -2.64 -7.25 5.75
CA GLU A 129 -2.49 -5.97 6.44
C GLU A 129 -3.26 -4.86 5.72
N PRO A 130 -3.74 -3.86 6.45
CA PRO A 130 -4.30 -2.67 5.85
C PRO A 130 -3.28 -1.96 4.95
N LEU A 131 -3.75 -1.38 3.85
CA LEU A 131 -2.92 -0.58 2.96
C LEU A 131 -2.79 0.85 3.49
N THR A 132 -2.21 0.99 4.69
CA THR A 132 -1.85 2.27 5.29
C THR A 132 -0.35 2.52 5.20
N GLU A 133 0.06 3.78 5.34
CA GLU A 133 1.49 4.13 5.33
C GLU A 133 2.25 3.38 6.42
N GLU A 134 1.68 3.31 7.62
CA GLU A 134 2.33 2.67 8.76
C GLU A 134 2.53 1.17 8.55
N ASP A 135 1.47 0.47 8.20
CA ASP A 135 1.51 -1.00 8.06
C ASP A 135 2.46 -1.42 6.94
N VAL A 136 2.39 -0.75 5.78
CA VAL A 136 3.28 -1.05 4.66
C VAL A 136 4.74 -0.74 5.00
N LEU A 137 5.03 0.36 5.70
CA LEU A 137 6.39 0.69 6.10
C LEU A 137 6.98 -0.30 7.13
N GLU A 138 6.15 -0.87 8.01
CA GLU A 138 6.62 -1.91 8.93
C GLU A 138 6.89 -3.24 8.21
N ILE A 139 6.06 -3.62 7.23
CA ILE A 139 6.36 -4.77 6.35
C ILE A 139 7.69 -4.54 5.62
N MET A 140 7.88 -3.36 5.02
CA MET A 140 9.13 -3.02 4.34
C MET A 140 10.34 -3.12 5.29
N ARG A 141 10.22 -2.61 6.52
CA ARG A 141 11.27 -2.72 7.54
C ARG A 141 11.70 -4.17 7.78
N VAL A 142 10.74 -5.08 7.90
CA VAL A 142 11.00 -6.50 8.15
C VAL A 142 11.62 -7.14 6.90
N GLU A 143 11.00 -6.95 5.74
CA GLU A 143 11.47 -7.59 4.50
C GLU A 143 12.85 -7.07 4.03
N MET A 144 13.16 -5.81 4.30
CA MET A 144 14.48 -5.21 4.02
C MET A 144 15.55 -5.60 5.04
N SER A 145 15.19 -6.24 6.14
CA SER A 145 16.17 -6.70 7.15
C SER A 145 17.07 -7.84 6.62
N LYS A 146 16.62 -8.54 5.57
CA LYS A 146 17.35 -9.65 4.96
C LYS A 146 17.06 -9.71 3.46
N GLY A 147 18.09 -9.84 2.65
CA GLY A 147 17.97 -9.82 1.19
C GLY A 147 17.73 -8.43 0.61
N GLU A 148 17.49 -8.37 -0.69
CA GLU A 148 17.27 -7.13 -1.43
C GLU A 148 15.80 -6.97 -1.78
N VAL A 149 15.13 -5.94 -1.25
CA VAL A 149 13.83 -5.50 -1.77
C VAL A 149 14.09 -4.54 -2.92
N VAL A 150 13.86 -5.01 -4.15
CA VAL A 150 14.09 -4.24 -5.39
C VAL A 150 13.16 -3.04 -5.47
N GLY A 151 11.93 -3.17 -4.97
CA GLY A 151 10.96 -2.09 -4.88
C GLY A 151 9.53 -2.55 -4.72
N VAL A 152 8.61 -1.60 -4.84
CA VAL A 152 7.17 -1.77 -4.61
C VAL A 152 6.39 -1.41 -5.86
N ILE A 153 5.42 -2.23 -6.24
CA ILE A 153 4.43 -1.94 -7.28
C ILE A 153 3.16 -1.42 -6.60
N VAL A 154 2.78 -0.17 -6.91
CA VAL A 154 1.65 0.53 -6.27
C VAL A 154 0.46 0.76 -7.22
N GLN A 155 0.59 0.47 -8.52
CA GLN A 155 -0.39 0.92 -9.51
C GLN A 155 -1.43 -0.14 -9.91
N PHE A 156 -1.25 -1.40 -9.49
CA PHE A 156 -2.16 -2.47 -9.90
C PHE A 156 -3.39 -2.61 -9.00
N GLY A 157 -3.29 -2.25 -7.73
CA GLY A 157 -4.39 -2.31 -6.77
C GLY A 157 -5.39 -1.13 -6.83
N GLY A 158 -5.35 -0.30 -7.85
CA GLY A 158 -6.21 0.88 -7.99
C GLY A 158 -5.83 2.04 -7.08
N GLN A 159 -6.81 2.85 -6.69
CA GLN A 159 -6.59 4.11 -5.98
C GLN A 159 -6.01 3.98 -4.56
N THR A 160 -6.22 2.84 -3.90
CA THR A 160 -5.78 2.68 -2.51
C THR A 160 -4.25 2.67 -2.40
N PRO A 161 -3.52 1.77 -3.11
CA PRO A 161 -2.07 1.74 -3.03
C PRO A 161 -1.40 2.94 -3.72
N LEU A 162 -2.02 3.54 -4.75
CA LEU A 162 -1.46 4.73 -5.41
C LEU A 162 -1.21 5.89 -4.44
N LYS A 163 -2.07 6.05 -3.44
CA LYS A 163 -1.92 7.11 -2.42
C LYS A 163 -0.69 6.93 -1.54
N LEU A 164 -0.10 5.73 -1.51
CA LEU A 164 1.09 5.44 -0.72
C LEU A 164 2.38 5.77 -1.48
N ALA A 165 2.34 5.98 -2.79
CA ALA A 165 3.53 6.18 -3.62
C ALA A 165 4.45 7.29 -3.08
N ALA A 166 3.89 8.46 -2.78
CA ALA A 166 4.67 9.59 -2.27
C ALA A 166 5.24 9.35 -0.85
N ALA A 167 4.51 8.59 -0.01
CA ALA A 167 4.98 8.24 1.32
C ALA A 167 6.14 7.24 1.26
N LEU A 168 6.03 6.21 0.43
CA LEU A 168 7.08 5.21 0.22
C LEU A 168 8.34 5.85 -0.38
N GLU A 169 8.19 6.72 -1.39
CA GLU A 169 9.32 7.46 -1.99
C GLU A 169 10.04 8.33 -0.96
N ARG A 170 9.30 9.03 -0.09
CA ARG A 170 9.86 9.86 0.99
C ARG A 170 10.70 9.04 1.98
N GLU A 171 10.32 7.79 2.23
CA GLU A 171 11.07 6.86 3.09
C GLU A 171 12.19 6.12 2.31
N GLY A 172 12.45 6.50 1.06
CA GLY A 172 13.52 5.95 0.24
C GLY A 172 13.23 4.58 -0.37
N ILE A 173 11.96 4.14 -0.38
CA ILE A 173 11.56 2.86 -0.95
C ILE A 173 11.33 3.04 -2.46
N PRO A 174 12.02 2.25 -3.32
CA PRO A 174 11.87 2.35 -4.76
C PRO A 174 10.46 1.99 -5.22
N ILE A 175 9.85 2.84 -6.03
CA ILE A 175 8.58 2.54 -6.71
C ILE A 175 8.91 1.99 -8.09
N LEU A 176 8.40 0.80 -8.39
CA LEU A 176 8.60 0.14 -9.67
C LEU A 176 7.50 0.49 -10.67
N GLY A 177 7.86 0.56 -11.94
CA GLY A 177 6.94 0.91 -13.02
C GLY A 177 6.85 2.41 -13.24
N THR A 178 5.65 2.99 -13.08
CA THR A 178 5.43 4.42 -13.26
C THR A 178 5.98 5.22 -12.07
N SER A 179 6.74 6.27 -12.35
CA SER A 179 7.29 7.12 -11.29
C SER A 179 6.20 7.86 -10.50
N PRO A 180 6.42 8.14 -9.20
CA PRO A 180 5.44 8.87 -8.38
C PRO A 180 5.04 10.23 -8.99
N ASP A 181 5.96 10.96 -9.60
CA ASP A 181 5.64 12.22 -10.29
C ASP A 181 4.72 12.03 -11.50
N ALA A 182 4.92 10.96 -12.27
CA ALA A 182 4.05 10.64 -13.41
C ALA A 182 2.66 10.16 -12.95
N ILE A 183 2.60 9.44 -11.83
CA ILE A 183 1.32 9.06 -11.18
C ILE A 183 0.58 10.33 -10.75
N ASP A 184 1.23 11.23 -10.02
CA ASP A 184 0.65 12.49 -9.57
C ASP A 184 0.23 13.39 -10.74
N LEU A 185 1.04 13.43 -11.81
CA LEU A 185 0.69 14.15 -13.04
C LEU A 185 -0.61 13.66 -13.68
N ALA A 186 -0.87 12.35 -13.61
CA ALA A 186 -2.09 11.76 -14.15
C ALA A 186 -3.29 11.95 -13.21
N GLU A 187 -3.08 11.95 -11.90
CA GLU A 187 -4.13 12.04 -10.87
C GLU A 187 -4.54 13.49 -10.57
N ASP A 188 -3.59 14.44 -10.56
CA ASP A 188 -3.87 15.84 -10.29
C ASP A 188 -4.55 16.50 -11.49
N ARG A 189 -5.79 16.95 -11.29
CA ARG A 189 -6.62 17.53 -12.35
C ARG A 189 -5.98 18.77 -13.00
N GLU A 190 -5.28 19.58 -12.22
CA GLU A 190 -4.64 20.81 -12.74
C GLU A 190 -3.40 20.46 -13.57
N ARG A 191 -2.55 19.58 -13.06
CA ARG A 191 -1.36 19.09 -13.77
C ARG A 191 -1.76 18.39 -15.07
N PHE A 192 -2.75 17.53 -15.01
CA PHE A 192 -3.26 16.79 -16.16
C PHE A 192 -3.86 17.72 -17.21
N ALA A 193 -4.69 18.70 -16.83
CA ALA A 193 -5.26 19.66 -17.77
C ALA A 193 -4.17 20.48 -18.48
N LYS A 194 -3.11 20.88 -17.77
CA LYS A 194 -1.94 21.55 -18.36
C LYS A 194 -1.22 20.65 -19.38
N LEU A 195 -1.06 19.36 -19.05
CA LEU A 195 -0.45 18.37 -19.95
C LEU A 195 -1.27 18.20 -21.23
N ILE A 196 -2.58 17.99 -21.13
CA ILE A 196 -3.49 17.84 -22.28
C ILE A 196 -3.45 19.07 -23.18
N ASN A 197 -3.45 20.28 -22.60
CA ASN A 197 -3.34 21.52 -23.35
C ASN A 197 -1.97 21.66 -24.05
N LYS A 198 -0.88 21.28 -23.38
CA LYS A 198 0.48 21.27 -23.97
C LYS A 198 0.57 20.32 -25.18
N LEU A 199 -0.07 19.16 -25.07
CA LEU A 199 -0.12 18.16 -26.14
C LEU A 199 -1.14 18.50 -27.23
N LYS A 200 -1.91 19.60 -27.08
CA LYS A 200 -2.97 20.03 -28.00
C LYS A 200 -4.04 18.93 -28.23
N LEU A 201 -4.28 18.11 -27.22
CA LEU A 201 -5.33 17.11 -27.26
C LEU A 201 -6.67 17.74 -26.94
N LYS A 202 -7.74 17.18 -27.54
CA LYS A 202 -9.11 17.65 -27.32
C LYS A 202 -9.61 17.18 -25.96
N GLN A 203 -10.18 18.08 -25.18
CA GLN A 203 -10.90 17.80 -23.95
C GLN A 203 -12.15 18.70 -23.86
N PRO A 204 -13.15 18.32 -23.07
CA PRO A 204 -14.28 19.21 -22.78
C PRO A 204 -13.80 20.50 -22.13
N LEU A 205 -14.54 21.59 -22.34
CA LEU A 205 -14.30 22.83 -21.61
C LEU A 205 -14.38 22.54 -20.10
N ASN A 206 -13.34 22.87 -19.41
CA ASN A 206 -13.22 22.59 -17.98
C ASN A 206 -12.58 23.74 -17.22
N GLY A 207 -12.62 23.68 -15.91
CA GLY A 207 -11.96 24.62 -15.03
C GLY A 207 -11.88 24.05 -13.63
N ILE A 208 -10.93 24.56 -12.86
CA ILE A 208 -10.68 24.15 -11.47
C ILE A 208 -11.13 25.29 -10.60
N ALA A 209 -11.84 24.96 -9.51
CA ALA A 209 -12.29 25.91 -8.51
C ALA A 209 -12.03 25.34 -7.11
N LYS A 210 -11.49 26.17 -6.23
CA LYS A 210 -11.21 25.84 -4.81
C LYS A 210 -12.15 26.56 -3.86
N SER A 211 -13.04 27.44 -4.39
CA SER A 211 -14.05 28.16 -3.64
C SER A 211 -15.37 28.22 -4.39
N ARG A 212 -16.45 28.57 -3.69
CA ARG A 212 -17.78 28.76 -4.29
C ARG A 212 -17.78 29.85 -5.36
N ASP A 213 -17.09 30.96 -5.09
CA ASP A 213 -17.06 32.10 -6.02
C ASP A 213 -16.26 31.76 -7.28
N GLU A 214 -15.13 31.06 -7.13
CA GLU A 214 -14.37 30.55 -8.27
C GLU A 214 -15.21 29.55 -9.09
N ALA A 215 -15.97 28.66 -8.42
CA ALA A 215 -16.83 27.72 -9.12
C ALA A 215 -17.90 28.43 -9.95
N ALA A 216 -18.51 29.47 -9.41
CA ALA A 216 -19.49 30.29 -10.13
C ALA A 216 -18.86 31.01 -11.33
N ALA A 217 -17.65 31.57 -11.17
CA ALA A 217 -16.92 32.23 -12.26
C ALA A 217 -16.52 31.23 -13.36
N VAL A 218 -16.04 30.04 -12.99
CA VAL A 218 -15.70 28.97 -13.95
C VAL A 218 -16.96 28.50 -14.70
N ALA A 219 -18.07 28.28 -13.99
CA ALA A 219 -19.32 27.86 -14.61
C ALA A 219 -19.87 28.90 -15.59
N ALA A 220 -19.83 30.18 -15.21
CA ALA A 220 -20.22 31.28 -16.12
C ALA A 220 -19.35 31.34 -17.37
N ARG A 221 -18.06 31.03 -17.29
CA ARG A 221 -17.13 30.99 -18.42
C ARG A 221 -17.36 29.78 -19.34
N ILE A 222 -17.61 28.62 -18.76
CA ILE A 222 -17.80 27.37 -19.51
C ILE A 222 -19.20 27.33 -20.16
N GLY A 223 -20.19 27.90 -19.49
CA GLY A 223 -21.59 27.82 -19.86
C GLY A 223 -22.29 26.61 -19.24
N TYR A 224 -23.59 26.67 -19.24
CA TYR A 224 -24.47 25.55 -18.87
C TYR A 224 -25.07 24.94 -20.13
N PRO A 225 -25.46 23.64 -20.09
CA PRO A 225 -26.21 23.00 -21.18
C PRO A 225 -27.51 23.71 -21.48
#